data_1ab003dc5574d2d7a781acce859c7d1c
#
_entry.id   1ab003dc5574d2d7a781acce859c7d1c
#
_cell.length_a   1.000
_cell.length_b   1.000
_cell.length_c   1.000
_cell.angle_alpha   90.00
_cell.angle_beta   90.00
_cell.angle_gamma   90.00
#
_symmetry.space_group_name_H-M   'P 1'
#
loop_
_entity.id
_entity.type
_entity.pdbx_description
1 polymer ?
#
loop_
_entity_poly.entity_id
_entity_poly.type
_entity_poly.pdbx_seq_one_letter_code
_entity_poly.pdbx_strand_id
1 'polypeptide(L)'
;MSTETLTKTDYKVKDISLADFGRKEVEIAQHEMPGLMATREKYSADQPLKGVRIMGSLHMTVQTAVLIETLKALGADVRWCSCNIFSTQDHAAAYVAKNLDVAVFAWKGETLEEYWWCTEQALTWPNGDGPYILVDDGGDATLLIHEGVKAEAK
;
A
#
# COMPACT_ATOMS: atom_id res chain seq x y z
N MET A 1 -3.70 -13.63 -31.66
CA MET A 1 -3.22 -12.44 -30.95
C MET A 1 -4.05 -12.30 -29.66
N SER A 2 -3.52 -12.78 -28.56
CA SER A 2 -4.18 -12.68 -27.26
C SER A 2 -4.00 -11.25 -26.75
N THR A 3 -5.08 -10.48 -26.70
CA THR A 3 -5.14 -9.22 -25.97
C THR A 3 -5.04 -9.56 -24.50
N GLU A 4 -3.85 -9.45 -23.92
CA GLU A 4 -3.70 -9.35 -22.46
C GLU A 4 -4.49 -8.11 -22.03
N THR A 5 -5.64 -8.37 -21.43
CA THR A 5 -6.38 -7.36 -20.70
C THR A 5 -5.53 -7.05 -19.48
N LEU A 6 -4.76 -5.95 -19.53
CA LEU A 6 -4.10 -5.39 -18.34
C LEU A 6 -5.21 -5.14 -17.31
N THR A 7 -5.30 -6.02 -16.33
CA THR A 7 -6.20 -5.84 -15.17
C THR A 7 -5.73 -4.57 -14.46
N LYS A 8 -6.53 -3.51 -14.58
CA LYS A 8 -6.25 -2.25 -13.92
C LYS A 8 -6.17 -2.51 -12.42
N THR A 9 -5.07 -2.09 -11.79
CA THR A 9 -4.91 -2.22 -10.35
C THR A 9 -6.05 -1.51 -9.62
N ASP A 10 -6.56 -2.20 -8.63
CA ASP A 10 -7.64 -1.78 -7.76
C ASP A 10 -7.13 -0.70 -6.79
N TYR A 11 -7.76 0.46 -6.71
CA TYR A 11 -7.39 1.52 -5.76
C TYR A 11 -8.53 2.53 -5.53
N LYS A 12 -8.47 3.24 -4.41
CA LYS A 12 -9.30 4.42 -4.15
C LYS A 12 -8.49 5.50 -3.43
N VAL A 13 -8.32 6.64 -4.08
CA VAL A 13 -7.59 7.81 -3.57
C VAL A 13 -8.43 9.08 -3.77
N LYS A 14 -8.06 10.17 -3.12
CA LYS A 14 -8.78 11.45 -3.18
C LYS A 14 -8.81 12.03 -4.59
N ASP A 15 -7.64 12.17 -5.20
CA ASP A 15 -7.46 12.78 -6.51
C ASP A 15 -6.19 12.22 -7.18
N ILE A 16 -6.39 11.39 -8.18
CA ILE A 16 -5.29 10.73 -8.92
C ILE A 16 -4.44 11.73 -9.73
N SER A 17 -4.96 12.93 -10.02
CA SER A 17 -4.20 13.96 -10.74
C SER A 17 -3.03 14.52 -9.95
N LEU A 18 -2.99 14.32 -8.62
CA LEU A 18 -1.90 14.73 -7.74
C LEU A 18 -0.64 13.86 -7.86
N ALA A 19 -0.67 12.79 -8.64
CA ALA A 19 0.42 11.81 -8.73
C ALA A 19 1.76 12.42 -9.17
N ASP A 20 1.76 13.40 -10.09
CA ASP A 20 2.99 14.06 -10.55
C ASP A 20 3.62 14.94 -9.47
N PHE A 21 2.81 15.56 -8.63
CA PHE A 21 3.29 16.26 -7.44
C PHE A 21 3.83 15.26 -6.41
N GLY A 22 3.07 14.18 -6.16
CA GLY A 22 3.50 13.10 -5.27
C GLY A 22 4.86 12.51 -5.67
N ARG A 23 5.10 12.28 -6.97
CA ARG A 23 6.38 11.79 -7.47
C ARG A 23 7.55 12.69 -7.06
N LYS A 24 7.41 14.00 -7.22
CA LYS A 24 8.46 14.96 -6.86
C LYS A 24 8.76 14.97 -5.35
N GLU A 25 7.73 14.89 -4.52
CA GLU A 25 7.87 14.84 -3.06
C GLU A 25 8.54 13.53 -2.61
N VAL A 26 8.18 12.41 -3.24
CA VAL A 26 8.80 11.10 -2.97
C VAL A 26 10.26 11.08 -3.40
N GLU A 27 10.62 11.67 -4.54
CA GLU A 27 12.00 11.80 -4.98
C GLU A 27 12.85 12.59 -3.95
N ILE A 28 12.30 13.65 -3.35
CA ILE A 28 12.97 14.38 -2.27
C ILE A 28 13.11 13.52 -1.01
N ALA A 29 12.04 12.84 -0.60
CA ALA A 29 12.04 12.00 0.60
C ALA A 29 13.06 10.86 0.54
N GLN A 30 13.37 10.32 -0.64
CA GLN A 30 14.40 9.29 -0.83
C GLN A 30 15.77 9.74 -0.33
N HIS A 31 16.12 11.01 -0.47
CA HIS A 31 17.40 11.55 0.02
C HIS A 31 17.52 11.56 1.54
N GLU A 32 16.38 11.52 2.25
CA GLU A 32 16.32 11.48 3.71
C GLU A 32 16.28 10.04 4.26
N MET A 33 16.24 9.05 3.38
CA MET A 33 16.06 7.63 3.72
C MET A 33 17.20 6.74 3.18
N PRO A 34 18.46 7.05 3.49
CA PRO A 34 19.63 6.38 2.87
C PRO A 34 19.69 4.88 3.17
N GLY A 35 19.25 4.44 4.36
CA GLY A 35 19.23 3.02 4.71
C GLY A 35 18.25 2.21 3.85
N LEU A 36 17.07 2.76 3.59
CA LEU A 36 16.07 2.12 2.74
C LEU A 36 16.51 2.11 1.28
N MET A 37 17.12 3.21 0.80
CA MET A 37 17.66 3.29 -0.55
C MET A 37 18.82 2.31 -0.78
N ALA A 38 19.74 2.15 0.19
CA ALA A 38 20.81 1.16 0.14
C ALA A 38 20.25 -0.29 0.13
N THR A 39 19.18 -0.55 0.87
CA THR A 39 18.49 -1.85 0.85
C THR A 39 17.88 -2.12 -0.52
N ARG A 40 17.22 -1.14 -1.11
CA ARG A 40 16.66 -1.24 -2.47
C ARG A 40 17.76 -1.53 -3.49
N GLU A 41 18.84 -0.75 -3.48
CA GLU A 41 19.97 -0.94 -4.40
C GLU A 41 20.58 -2.36 -4.27
N LYS A 42 20.79 -2.81 -3.03
CA LYS A 42 21.43 -4.10 -2.77
C LYS A 42 20.59 -5.31 -3.23
N TYR A 43 19.27 -5.27 -3.04
CA TYR A 43 18.42 -6.45 -3.17
C TYR A 43 17.43 -6.43 -4.35
N SER A 44 17.32 -5.32 -5.10
CA SER A 44 16.36 -5.25 -6.22
C SER A 44 16.61 -6.29 -7.30
N ALA A 45 17.87 -6.61 -7.58
CA ALA A 45 18.22 -7.60 -8.59
C ALA A 45 17.78 -9.03 -8.20
N ASP A 46 17.89 -9.35 -6.90
CA ASP A 46 17.59 -10.69 -6.37
C ASP A 46 16.09 -10.89 -6.12
N GLN A 47 15.33 -9.80 -6.01
CA GLN A 47 13.90 -9.80 -5.71
C GLN A 47 13.49 -10.77 -4.59
N PRO A 48 14.03 -10.63 -3.38
CA PRO A 48 13.83 -11.60 -2.28
C PRO A 48 12.37 -11.69 -1.81
N LEU A 49 11.53 -10.72 -2.15
CA LEU A 49 10.10 -10.68 -1.82
C LEU A 49 9.19 -11.13 -2.97
N LYS A 50 9.76 -11.73 -4.02
CA LYS A 50 8.96 -12.20 -5.16
C LYS A 50 7.90 -13.21 -4.72
N GLY A 51 6.63 -12.90 -5.03
CA GLY A 51 5.50 -13.73 -4.67
C GLY A 51 5.00 -13.54 -3.24
N VAL A 52 5.62 -12.65 -2.45
CA VAL A 52 5.16 -12.33 -1.09
C VAL A 52 4.10 -11.23 -1.14
N ARG A 53 2.91 -11.52 -0.62
CA ARG A 53 1.83 -10.56 -0.45
C ARG A 53 2.01 -9.81 0.87
N ILE A 54 2.13 -8.48 0.78
CA ILE A 54 2.30 -7.59 1.93
C ILE A 54 1.14 -6.60 1.99
N MET A 55 0.43 -6.62 3.10
CA MET A 55 -0.56 -5.60 3.42
C MET A 55 0.03 -4.59 4.40
N GLY A 56 -0.09 -3.30 4.11
CA GLY A 56 0.27 -2.24 5.03
C GLY A 56 -0.93 -1.45 5.53
N SER A 57 -1.00 -1.27 6.83
CA SER A 57 -1.86 -0.32 7.55
C SER A 57 -0.96 0.66 8.29
N LEU A 58 -0.46 1.65 7.57
CA LEU A 58 0.49 2.63 8.06
C LEU A 58 0.23 3.97 7.37
N HIS A 59 0.50 5.09 8.07
CA HIS A 59 0.29 6.45 7.55
C HIS A 59 0.73 6.59 6.09
N MET A 60 -0.19 6.92 5.18
CA MET A 60 0.10 7.04 3.74
C MET A 60 0.78 8.38 3.43
N THR A 61 2.04 8.50 3.82
CA THR A 61 2.90 9.67 3.63
C THR A 61 3.89 9.48 2.47
N VAL A 62 4.63 10.52 2.11
CA VAL A 62 5.70 10.43 1.09
C VAL A 62 6.79 9.46 1.51
N GLN A 63 7.13 9.38 2.80
CA GLN A 63 8.11 8.41 3.32
C GLN A 63 7.59 6.97 3.19
N THR A 64 6.32 6.75 3.47
CA THR A 64 5.66 5.45 3.27
C THR A 64 5.63 5.08 1.78
N ALA A 65 5.44 6.04 0.89
CA ALA A 65 5.53 5.79 -0.55
C ALA A 65 6.94 5.30 -0.97
N VAL A 66 8.02 5.83 -0.36
CA VAL A 66 9.38 5.31 -0.57
C VAL A 66 9.52 3.87 -0.09
N LEU A 67 8.91 3.52 1.05
CA LEU A 67 8.86 2.14 1.55
C LEU A 67 8.13 1.22 0.57
N ILE A 68 6.92 1.60 0.12
CA ILE A 68 6.11 0.82 -0.83
C ILE A 68 6.87 0.61 -2.14
N GLU A 69 7.49 1.66 -2.68
CA GLU A 69 8.33 1.56 -3.88
C GLU A 69 9.49 0.58 -3.69
N THR A 70 10.11 0.59 -2.50
CA THR A 70 11.16 -0.36 -2.15
C THR A 70 10.64 -1.79 -2.09
N LEU A 71 9.51 -2.05 -1.41
CA LEU A 71 8.90 -3.38 -1.35
C LEU A 71 8.56 -3.91 -2.75
N LYS A 72 8.03 -3.06 -3.62
CA LYS A 72 7.77 -3.39 -5.05
C LYS A 72 9.07 -3.72 -5.80
N ALA A 73 10.11 -2.91 -5.63
CA ALA A 73 11.42 -3.16 -6.26
C ALA A 73 12.03 -4.49 -5.80
N LEU A 74 11.75 -4.92 -4.57
CA LEU A 74 12.17 -6.22 -4.03
C LEU A 74 11.26 -7.39 -4.46
N GLY A 75 10.21 -7.12 -5.24
CA GLY A 75 9.34 -8.14 -5.85
C GLY A 75 8.03 -8.42 -5.11
N ALA A 76 7.72 -7.68 -4.05
CA ALA A 76 6.49 -7.89 -3.28
C ALA A 76 5.23 -7.50 -4.08
N ASP A 77 4.15 -8.21 -3.82
CA ASP A 77 2.78 -7.82 -4.16
C ASP A 77 2.19 -7.06 -2.97
N VAL A 78 1.87 -5.78 -3.16
CA VAL A 78 1.59 -4.84 -2.06
C VAL A 78 0.19 -4.28 -2.17
N ARG A 79 -0.54 -4.26 -1.04
CA ARG A 79 -1.79 -3.51 -0.85
C ARG A 79 -1.65 -2.62 0.38
N TRP A 80 -2.25 -1.42 0.35
CA TRP A 80 -2.01 -0.45 1.41
C TRP A 80 -3.24 0.35 1.78
N CYS A 81 -3.41 0.64 3.08
CA CYS A 81 -4.32 1.64 3.62
C CYS A 81 -3.62 2.50 4.66
N SER A 82 -4.26 3.59 5.09
CA SER A 82 -3.75 4.38 6.21
C SER A 82 -4.23 3.83 7.55
N CYS A 83 -3.42 3.95 8.59
CA CYS A 83 -3.79 3.63 9.97
C CYS A 83 -4.44 4.82 10.71
N ASN A 84 -4.76 5.91 10.02
CA ASN A 84 -5.39 7.09 10.61
C ASN A 84 -6.13 7.90 9.54
N ILE A 85 -7.34 8.34 9.87
CA ILE A 85 -8.26 9.05 8.95
C ILE A 85 -7.76 10.44 8.50
N PHE A 86 -6.76 11.03 9.16
CA PHE A 86 -6.25 12.38 8.84
C PHE A 86 -4.81 12.41 8.37
N SER A 87 -4.08 11.30 8.45
CA SER A 87 -2.63 11.30 8.21
C SER A 87 -2.22 11.12 6.76
N THR A 88 -3.14 10.74 5.87
CA THR A 88 -2.83 10.55 4.45
C THR A 88 -2.40 11.86 3.80
N GLN A 89 -1.30 11.81 3.06
CA GLN A 89 -0.92 12.82 2.08
C GLN A 89 -1.47 12.39 0.72
N ASP A 90 -2.52 13.05 0.25
CA ASP A 90 -3.29 12.62 -0.93
C ASP A 90 -2.44 12.49 -2.20
N HIS A 91 -1.41 13.34 -2.35
CA HIS A 91 -0.45 13.26 -3.45
C HIS A 91 0.47 12.03 -3.37
N ALA A 92 0.82 11.57 -2.17
CA ALA A 92 1.58 10.34 -1.98
C ALA A 92 0.73 9.11 -2.35
N ALA A 93 -0.54 9.07 -1.91
CA ALA A 93 -1.46 8.01 -2.29
C ALA A 93 -1.70 7.96 -3.80
N ALA A 94 -1.87 9.12 -4.45
CA ALA A 94 -2.03 9.22 -5.91
C ALA A 94 -0.79 8.71 -6.66
N TYR A 95 0.43 9.04 -6.19
CA TYR A 95 1.67 8.53 -6.77
C TYR A 95 1.75 7.00 -6.67
N VAL A 96 1.47 6.44 -5.51
CA VAL A 96 1.49 4.99 -5.27
C VAL A 96 0.51 4.26 -6.20
N ALA A 97 -0.71 4.78 -6.33
CA ALA A 97 -1.72 4.19 -7.20
C ALA A 97 -1.34 4.25 -8.69
N LYS A 98 -0.93 5.43 -9.16
CA LYS A 98 -0.74 5.70 -10.59
C LYS A 98 0.62 5.26 -11.13
N ASN A 99 1.69 5.53 -10.37
CA ASN A 99 3.06 5.35 -10.87
C ASN A 99 3.67 4.01 -10.42
N LEU A 100 3.28 3.49 -9.27
CA LEU A 100 3.77 2.20 -8.78
C LEU A 100 2.83 1.05 -9.10
N ASP A 101 1.63 1.34 -9.60
CA ASP A 101 0.59 0.33 -9.85
C ASP A 101 0.35 -0.56 -8.61
N VAL A 102 0.18 0.09 -7.45
CA VAL A 102 -0.09 -0.55 -6.17
C VAL A 102 -1.53 -0.29 -5.75
N ALA A 103 -2.21 -1.30 -5.26
CA ALA A 103 -3.53 -1.18 -4.69
C ALA A 103 -3.48 -0.39 -3.38
N VAL A 104 -3.87 0.87 -3.42
CA VAL A 104 -3.89 1.78 -2.27
C VAL A 104 -5.29 2.35 -2.05
N PHE A 105 -5.74 2.28 -0.80
CA PHE A 105 -7.04 2.76 -0.35
C PHE A 105 -6.81 3.74 0.80
N ALA A 106 -6.63 5.01 0.48
CA ALA A 106 -6.36 6.03 1.48
C ALA A 106 -6.62 7.44 0.94
N TRP A 107 -7.25 8.29 1.77
CA TRP A 107 -7.36 9.73 1.55
C TRP A 107 -7.48 10.49 2.86
N LYS A 108 -7.10 11.74 2.86
CA LYS A 108 -7.24 12.57 4.06
C LYS A 108 -8.69 12.94 4.31
N GLY A 109 -9.17 12.66 5.52
CA GLY A 109 -10.54 12.95 5.95
C GLY A 109 -11.53 11.82 5.66
N GLU A 110 -11.09 10.58 5.71
CA GLU A 110 -11.98 9.41 5.73
C GLU A 110 -12.96 9.50 6.90
N THR A 111 -14.18 9.04 6.70
CA THR A 111 -15.08 8.69 7.80
C THR A 111 -14.61 7.38 8.45
N LEU A 112 -15.09 7.05 9.64
CA LEU A 112 -14.76 5.76 10.27
C LEU A 112 -15.26 4.57 9.43
N GLU A 113 -16.38 4.69 8.76
CA GLU A 113 -16.91 3.66 7.86
C GLU A 113 -15.99 3.46 6.65
N GLU A 114 -15.55 4.56 6.03
CA GLU A 114 -14.59 4.53 4.92
C GLU A 114 -13.23 3.95 5.35
N TYR A 115 -12.76 4.29 6.53
CA TYR A 115 -11.52 3.76 7.12
C TYR A 115 -11.54 2.24 7.23
N TRP A 116 -12.60 1.68 7.81
CA TRP A 116 -12.75 0.22 7.93
C TRP A 116 -12.91 -0.45 6.57
N TRP A 117 -13.65 0.16 5.65
CA TRP A 117 -13.74 -0.31 4.28
C TRP A 117 -12.37 -0.33 3.59
N CYS A 118 -11.55 0.72 3.74
CA CYS A 118 -10.17 0.77 3.20
C CYS A 118 -9.31 -0.36 3.76
N THR A 119 -9.43 -0.64 5.07
CA THR A 119 -8.70 -1.73 5.73
C THR A 119 -9.11 -3.10 5.16
N GLU A 120 -10.39 -3.36 4.98
CA GLU A 120 -10.89 -4.58 4.34
C GLU A 120 -10.37 -4.74 2.90
N GLN A 121 -10.42 -3.66 2.10
CA GLN A 121 -9.91 -3.69 0.73
C GLN A 121 -8.41 -4.00 0.69
N ALA A 122 -7.64 -3.43 1.59
CA ALA A 122 -6.19 -3.68 1.67
C ALA A 122 -5.87 -5.11 2.14
N LEU A 123 -6.71 -5.72 2.97
CA LEU A 123 -6.57 -7.10 3.44
C LEU A 123 -6.95 -8.15 2.40
N THR A 124 -7.72 -7.79 1.37
CA THR A 124 -8.33 -8.75 0.43
C THR A 124 -7.75 -8.60 -0.97
N TRP A 125 -7.09 -9.64 -1.47
CA TRP A 125 -6.65 -9.73 -2.87
C TRP A 125 -7.81 -10.07 -3.81
N PRO A 126 -7.73 -9.71 -5.10
CA PRO A 126 -8.83 -9.93 -6.07
C PRO A 126 -9.30 -11.40 -6.20
N ASN A 127 -8.42 -12.35 -5.88
CA ASN A 127 -8.73 -13.79 -5.88
C ASN A 127 -9.32 -14.30 -4.56
N GLY A 128 -9.56 -13.41 -3.59
CA GLY A 128 -10.04 -13.75 -2.26
C GLY A 128 -8.97 -14.16 -1.26
N ASP A 129 -7.69 -14.17 -1.66
CA ASP A 129 -6.58 -14.45 -0.76
C ASP A 129 -6.31 -13.27 0.20
N GLY A 130 -5.58 -13.55 1.28
CA GLY A 130 -5.06 -12.56 2.22
C GLY A 130 -3.54 -12.34 2.10
N PRO A 131 -2.98 -11.44 2.92
CA PRO A 131 -1.54 -11.21 2.99
C PRO A 131 -0.78 -12.34 3.67
N TYR A 132 0.53 -12.45 3.37
CA TYR A 132 1.47 -13.25 4.16
C TYR A 132 2.11 -12.43 5.28
N ILE A 133 2.26 -11.12 5.05
CA ILE A 133 2.91 -10.19 5.99
C ILE A 133 2.00 -8.98 6.18
N LEU A 134 1.86 -8.57 7.43
CA LEU A 134 1.24 -7.30 7.83
C LEU A 134 2.30 -6.32 8.31
N VAL A 135 2.22 -5.08 7.82
CA VAL A 135 2.89 -3.91 8.39
C VAL A 135 1.80 -3.05 9.00
N ASP A 136 1.57 -3.21 10.29
CA ASP A 136 0.39 -2.65 10.98
C ASP A 136 0.83 -1.73 12.12
N ASP A 137 0.53 -0.43 11.99
CA ASP A 137 0.73 0.57 13.02
C ASP A 137 -0.62 0.91 13.66
N GLY A 138 -0.73 0.68 14.95
CA GLY A 138 -1.98 0.83 15.70
C GLY A 138 -2.75 -0.47 15.95
N GLY A 139 -2.56 -1.49 15.13
CA GLY A 139 -3.13 -2.83 15.35
C GLY A 139 -4.54 -3.04 14.83
N ASP A 140 -5.13 -2.10 14.09
CA ASP A 140 -6.51 -2.18 13.60
C ASP A 140 -6.69 -3.28 12.53
N ALA A 141 -5.74 -3.44 11.62
CA ALA A 141 -5.77 -4.53 10.64
C ALA A 141 -5.63 -5.90 11.33
N THR A 142 -4.76 -5.99 12.32
CA THR A 142 -4.59 -7.19 13.16
C THR A 142 -5.87 -7.51 13.94
N LEU A 143 -6.52 -6.50 14.53
CA LEU A 143 -7.80 -6.66 15.22
C LEU A 143 -8.86 -7.23 14.27
N LEU A 144 -8.97 -6.71 13.06
CA LEU A 144 -9.96 -7.14 12.07
C LEU A 144 -9.78 -8.62 11.70
N ILE A 145 -8.53 -9.10 11.57
CA ILE A 145 -8.22 -10.51 11.32
C ILE A 145 -8.70 -11.38 12.50
N HIS A 146 -8.45 -10.98 13.75
CA HIS A 146 -8.90 -11.71 14.92
C HIS A 146 -10.43 -11.76 15.03
N GLU A 147 -11.14 -10.69 14.66
CA GLU A 147 -12.60 -10.69 14.60
C GLU A 147 -13.11 -11.61 13.47
N GLY A 148 -12.42 -11.67 12.34
CA GLY A 148 -12.71 -12.59 11.23
C GLY A 148 -12.68 -14.06 11.67
N VAL A 149 -11.65 -14.47 12.40
CA VAL A 149 -11.54 -15.85 12.95
C VAL A 149 -12.73 -16.19 13.83
N LYS A 150 -13.20 -15.24 14.67
CA LYS A 150 -14.39 -15.45 15.49
C LYS A 150 -15.67 -15.57 14.65
N ALA A 151 -15.75 -14.87 13.52
CA ALA A 151 -16.89 -14.95 12.62
C ALA A 151 -16.95 -16.28 11.86
N GLU A 152 -15.80 -16.82 11.46
CA GLU A 152 -15.69 -18.13 10.80
C GLU A 152 -16.04 -19.31 11.73
N ALA A 153 -15.90 -19.13 13.03
CA ALA A 153 -16.19 -20.17 14.04
C ALA A 153 -17.69 -20.29 14.40
N LYS A 154 -18.56 -19.44 13.85
CA LYS A 154 -20.04 -19.44 14.07
C LYS A 154 -20.76 -20.14 12.94
#